data_efa4c95342615e2ee822c53dbcedfc8a
#
_entry.id   efa4c95342615e2ee822c53dbcedfc8a
#
_cell.length_a   1.000
_cell.length_b   1.000
_cell.length_c   1.000
_cell.angle_alpha   90.00
_cell.angle_beta   90.00
_cell.angle_gamma   90.00
#
_symmetry.space_group_name_H-M   'P 1'
#
loop_
_entity.id
_entity.type
_entity.pdbx_description
1 polymer ?
#
loop_
_entity_poly.entity_id
_entity_poly.type
_entity_poly.pdbx_seq_one_letter_code
_entity_poly.pdbx_strand_id
1 'polypeptide(L)'
;VFFITVFSYTQQDESWKLYDDSQVARVDITIDPAAITWLYQNVQSDSEFVASFHFQNAYINETVENIGFRLRGNTSRNADKKSFKVSFNTFVSGREFYGVDKLNLNGEHNDPSIIRSKLCFDHYQTIGVRASRANHVEVYINGQYYGLYISVEHIDDEFLNKNFADDTG
;
A
#
# COMPACT_ATOMS: atom_id res chain seq x y z
N VAL A 1 -34.08 32.22 -18.33
CA VAL A 1 -33.63 31.37 -17.24
C VAL A 1 -32.69 30.35 -17.85
N PHE A 2 -31.37 30.47 -17.56
CA PHE A 2 -30.38 29.47 -18.02
C PHE A 2 -30.29 28.39 -16.95
N PHE A 3 -30.59 27.14 -17.30
CA PHE A 3 -30.31 25.99 -16.47
C PHE A 3 -28.86 25.54 -16.73
N ILE A 4 -28.00 25.73 -15.74
CA ILE A 4 -26.65 25.14 -15.73
C ILE A 4 -26.81 23.71 -15.19
N THR A 5 -26.72 22.73 -16.07
CA THR A 5 -26.66 21.32 -15.67
C THR A 5 -25.22 21.04 -15.21
N VAL A 6 -25.00 20.96 -13.90
CA VAL A 6 -23.72 20.51 -13.35
C VAL A 6 -23.69 19.00 -13.48
N PHE A 7 -22.89 18.48 -14.41
CA PHE A 7 -22.55 17.06 -14.44
C PHE A 7 -21.54 16.80 -13.33
N SER A 8 -21.98 16.20 -12.24
CA SER A 8 -21.08 15.63 -11.25
C SER A 8 -20.46 14.37 -11.85
N TYR A 9 -19.21 14.46 -12.29
CA TYR A 9 -18.41 13.26 -12.60
C TYR A 9 -18.06 12.62 -11.26
N THR A 10 -18.72 11.54 -10.91
CA THR A 10 -18.21 10.64 -9.88
C THR A 10 -16.96 9.99 -10.45
N GLN A 11 -15.80 10.35 -9.92
CA GLN A 11 -14.55 9.67 -10.26
C GLN A 11 -14.73 8.18 -9.92
N GLN A 12 -14.61 7.32 -10.94
CA GLN A 12 -14.76 5.89 -10.77
C GLN A 12 -13.61 5.39 -9.88
N ASP A 13 -13.92 4.66 -8.81
CA ASP A 13 -12.91 4.06 -7.95
C ASP A 13 -12.07 3.06 -8.75
N GLU A 14 -10.81 3.40 -9.01
CA GLU A 14 -9.85 2.56 -9.73
C GLU A 14 -8.90 1.79 -8.80
N SER A 15 -9.07 1.94 -7.49
CA SER A 15 -8.17 1.33 -6.49
C SER A 15 -8.16 -0.20 -6.53
N TRP A 16 -9.20 -0.82 -7.10
CA TRP A 16 -9.23 -2.26 -7.31
C TRP A 16 -8.06 -2.77 -8.16
N LYS A 17 -7.53 -1.93 -9.07
CA LYS A 17 -6.38 -2.28 -9.92
C LYS A 17 -5.11 -2.55 -9.11
N LEU A 18 -4.95 -1.89 -7.96
CA LEU A 18 -3.79 -2.10 -7.06
C LEU A 18 -3.84 -3.45 -6.33
N TYR A 19 -5.07 -3.95 -6.10
CA TYR A 19 -5.31 -5.18 -5.34
C TYR A 19 -5.76 -6.35 -6.21
N ASP A 20 -5.68 -6.19 -7.56
CA ASP A 20 -5.90 -7.31 -8.48
C ASP A 20 -4.85 -8.41 -8.20
N ASP A 21 -5.33 -9.63 -8.01
CA ASP A 21 -4.53 -10.80 -7.69
C ASP A 21 -4.51 -11.88 -8.78
N SER A 22 -4.93 -11.51 -9.99
CA SER A 22 -4.85 -12.37 -11.17
C SER A 22 -3.41 -12.77 -11.52
N GLN A 23 -2.45 -11.95 -11.09
CA GLN A 23 -1.01 -12.19 -11.16
C GLN A 23 -0.30 -11.53 -9.97
N VAL A 24 0.89 -12.03 -9.63
CA VAL A 24 1.75 -11.37 -8.65
C VAL A 24 2.23 -10.04 -9.23
N ALA A 25 1.91 -8.94 -8.55
CA ALA A 25 2.35 -7.61 -8.95
C ALA A 25 3.82 -7.38 -8.57
N ARG A 26 4.46 -6.41 -9.21
CA ARG A 26 5.82 -5.99 -8.90
C ARG A 26 5.83 -4.57 -8.34
N VAL A 27 6.61 -4.39 -7.27
CA VAL A 27 6.87 -3.11 -6.63
C VAL A 27 8.38 -2.87 -6.63
N ASP A 28 8.84 -1.80 -7.25
CA ASP A 28 10.22 -1.34 -7.18
C ASP A 28 10.29 -0.02 -6.40
N ILE A 29 11.11 0.01 -5.35
CA ILE A 29 11.40 1.19 -4.54
C ILE A 29 12.83 1.64 -4.86
N THR A 30 12.96 2.91 -5.26
CA THR A 30 14.27 3.54 -5.38
C THR A 30 14.42 4.60 -4.30
N ILE A 31 15.41 4.43 -3.43
CA ILE A 31 15.63 5.26 -2.24
C ILE A 31 17.13 5.43 -2.00
N ASP A 32 17.53 6.53 -1.37
CA ASP A 32 18.92 6.73 -0.95
C ASP A 32 19.39 5.53 -0.09
N PRO A 33 20.51 4.86 -0.45
CA PRO A 33 21.08 3.78 0.33
C PRO A 33 21.37 4.16 1.79
N ALA A 34 21.70 5.42 2.06
CA ALA A 34 21.90 5.90 3.42
C ALA A 34 20.59 5.92 4.22
N ALA A 35 19.45 6.23 3.58
CA ALA A 35 18.14 6.19 4.22
C ALA A 35 17.72 4.76 4.59
N ILE A 36 17.94 3.78 3.70
CA ILE A 36 17.71 2.36 4.03
C ILE A 36 18.57 1.92 5.20
N THR A 37 19.85 2.25 5.18
CA THR A 37 20.76 1.91 6.29
C THR A 37 20.27 2.51 7.60
N TRP A 38 19.84 3.77 7.57
CA TRP A 38 19.31 4.46 8.74
C TRP A 38 18.04 3.80 9.27
N LEU A 39 17.09 3.44 8.38
CA LEU A 39 15.85 2.74 8.76
C LEU A 39 16.14 1.42 9.50
N TYR A 40 17.11 0.64 9.03
CA TYR A 40 17.48 -0.63 9.66
C TYR A 40 18.20 -0.43 11.00
N GLN A 41 18.91 0.68 11.20
CA GLN A 41 19.54 1.03 12.47
C GLN A 41 18.56 1.64 13.47
N ASN A 42 17.47 2.26 13.00
CA ASN A 42 16.50 2.98 13.81
C ASN A 42 15.10 2.36 13.67
N VAL A 43 14.99 1.05 13.90
CA VAL A 43 13.79 0.26 13.60
C VAL A 43 12.52 0.72 14.32
N GLN A 44 12.64 1.45 15.42
CA GLN A 44 11.51 1.98 16.16
C GLN A 44 11.03 3.36 15.66
N SER A 45 11.76 3.97 14.73
CA SER A 45 11.39 5.27 14.18
C SER A 45 10.25 5.18 13.16
N ASP A 46 9.38 6.18 13.18
CA ASP A 46 8.33 6.38 12.18
C ASP A 46 8.72 7.42 11.10
N SER A 47 10.00 7.82 11.07
CA SER A 47 10.48 8.77 10.07
C SER A 47 10.29 8.22 8.65
N GLU A 48 9.72 9.04 7.78
CA GLU A 48 9.54 8.74 6.36
C GLU A 48 10.67 9.40 5.54
N PHE A 49 11.20 8.65 4.59
CA PHE A 49 12.23 9.11 3.66
C PHE A 49 11.66 9.23 2.25
N VAL A 50 12.14 10.22 1.51
CA VAL A 50 11.76 10.40 0.10
C VAL A 50 12.24 9.20 -0.70
N ALA A 51 11.35 8.64 -1.51
CA ALA A 51 11.67 7.56 -2.43
C ALA A 51 10.83 7.70 -3.72
N SER A 52 11.16 6.88 -4.70
CA SER A 52 10.38 6.63 -5.90
C SER A 52 9.73 5.25 -5.77
N PHE A 53 8.50 5.13 -6.24
CA PHE A 53 7.69 3.92 -6.23
C PHE A 53 7.27 3.59 -7.64
N HIS A 54 7.64 2.42 -8.14
CA HIS A 54 7.14 1.90 -9.41
C HIS A 54 6.28 0.68 -9.12
N PHE A 55 5.10 0.64 -9.75
CA PHE A 55 4.17 -0.48 -9.62
C PHE A 55 3.83 -1.06 -10.99
N GLN A 56 3.88 -2.37 -11.10
CA GLN A 56 3.56 -3.07 -12.33
C GLN A 56 2.69 -4.29 -12.06
N ASN A 57 1.54 -4.34 -12.76
CA ASN A 57 0.68 -5.52 -12.88
C ASN A 57 -0.03 -5.53 -14.24
N ALA A 58 -1.14 -6.26 -14.40
CA ALA A 58 -1.89 -6.33 -15.66
C ALA A 58 -2.51 -4.97 -16.09
N TYR A 59 -2.76 -4.05 -15.15
CA TYR A 59 -3.51 -2.81 -15.37
C TYR A 59 -2.67 -1.55 -15.20
N ILE A 60 -1.57 -1.64 -14.46
CA ILE A 60 -0.75 -0.50 -14.05
C ILE A 60 0.71 -0.80 -14.41
N ASN A 61 1.40 0.19 -14.97
CA ASN A 61 2.84 0.19 -15.19
C ASN A 61 3.33 1.63 -15.06
N GLU A 62 3.45 2.12 -13.81
CA GLU A 62 3.66 3.54 -13.54
C GLU A 62 4.64 3.76 -12.40
N THR A 63 5.31 4.93 -12.45
CA THR A 63 6.22 5.40 -11.42
C THR A 63 5.68 6.67 -10.77
N VAL A 64 5.75 6.71 -9.43
CA VAL A 64 5.41 7.88 -8.63
C VAL A 64 6.66 8.32 -7.87
N GLU A 65 7.09 9.55 -8.14
CA GLU A 65 8.24 10.17 -7.47
C GLU A 65 7.82 10.85 -6.15
N ASN A 66 8.79 11.05 -5.25
CA ASN A 66 8.59 11.78 -3.99
C ASN A 66 7.49 11.17 -3.10
N ILE A 67 7.49 9.85 -2.96
CA ILE A 67 6.67 9.15 -1.97
C ILE A 67 7.39 9.12 -0.62
N GLY A 68 6.62 8.98 0.46
CA GLY A 68 7.15 8.65 1.79
C GLY A 68 7.36 7.13 1.91
N PHE A 69 8.54 6.73 2.37
CA PHE A 69 8.87 5.33 2.61
C PHE A 69 9.44 5.13 3.99
N ARG A 70 8.91 4.16 4.76
CA ARG A 70 9.36 3.84 6.11
C ARG A 70 9.14 2.39 6.50
N LEU A 71 9.73 1.99 7.61
CA LEU A 71 9.37 0.72 8.26
C LEU A 71 7.96 0.79 8.83
N ARG A 72 7.29 -0.37 8.84
CA ARG A 72 5.97 -0.57 9.40
C ARG A 72 5.96 -1.73 10.40
N GLY A 73 4.99 -1.70 11.29
CA GLY A 73 4.75 -2.74 12.28
C GLY A 73 5.07 -2.29 13.70
N ASN A 74 4.94 -3.20 14.63
CA ASN A 74 5.32 -3.06 16.03
C ASN A 74 6.39 -4.12 16.37
N THR A 75 5.98 -5.32 16.79
CA THR A 75 6.91 -6.42 17.11
C THR A 75 7.68 -6.91 15.87
N SER A 76 7.06 -6.86 14.69
CA SER A 76 7.67 -7.24 13.41
C SER A 76 8.81 -6.34 12.95
N ARG A 77 8.99 -5.15 13.55
CA ARG A 77 10.11 -4.25 13.21
C ARG A 77 11.48 -4.85 13.51
N ASN A 78 11.56 -5.81 14.44
CA ASN A 78 12.80 -6.52 14.77
C ASN A 78 13.02 -7.79 13.91
N ALA A 79 12.03 -8.20 13.10
CA ALA A 79 12.19 -9.33 12.19
C ALA A 79 13.26 -9.06 11.12
N ASP A 80 13.90 -10.11 10.61
CA ASP A 80 14.88 -9.98 9.52
C ASP A 80 14.21 -9.42 8.26
N LYS A 81 13.07 -9.95 7.88
CA LYS A 81 12.25 -9.44 6.79
C LYS A 81 11.34 -8.34 7.31
N LYS A 82 11.66 -7.10 6.98
CA LYS A 82 10.93 -5.90 7.40
C LYS A 82 9.62 -5.75 6.62
N SER A 83 8.61 -5.15 7.26
CA SER A 83 7.44 -4.60 6.60
C SER A 83 7.63 -3.12 6.34
N PHE A 84 7.03 -2.60 5.26
CA PHE A 84 7.18 -1.21 4.85
C PHE A 84 5.82 -0.55 4.68
N LYS A 85 5.82 0.78 4.79
CA LYS A 85 4.71 1.64 4.43
C LYS A 85 5.17 2.58 3.32
N VAL A 86 4.35 2.69 2.29
CA VAL A 86 4.42 3.70 1.23
C VAL A 86 3.32 4.72 1.51
N SER A 87 3.66 6.01 1.47
CA SER A 87 2.71 7.12 1.61
C SER A 87 2.84 8.02 0.39
N PHE A 88 1.78 8.15 -0.40
CA PHE A 88 1.81 8.95 -1.62
C PHE A 88 1.69 10.45 -1.34
N ASN A 89 1.09 10.82 -0.21
CA ASN A 89 0.75 12.19 0.15
C ASN A 89 1.73 12.87 1.15
N THR A 90 2.74 12.19 1.66
CA THR A 90 3.66 12.75 2.67
C THR A 90 4.42 13.98 2.17
N PHE A 91 4.97 13.93 0.96
CA PHE A 91 5.75 15.02 0.38
C PHE A 91 5.00 15.80 -0.71
N VAL A 92 3.84 15.31 -1.13
CA VAL A 92 2.95 15.96 -2.10
C VAL A 92 1.52 15.90 -1.56
N SER A 93 1.08 16.99 -0.94
CA SER A 93 -0.23 17.06 -0.28
C SER A 93 -1.39 16.67 -1.20
N GLY A 94 -2.30 15.84 -0.69
CA GLY A 94 -3.52 15.41 -1.38
C GLY A 94 -3.28 14.46 -2.56
N ARG A 95 -2.05 13.93 -2.72
CA ARG A 95 -1.78 12.98 -3.80
C ARG A 95 -2.21 11.59 -3.41
N GLU A 96 -2.93 10.96 -4.31
CA GLU A 96 -3.32 9.56 -4.29
C GLU A 96 -2.73 8.82 -5.49
N PHE A 97 -2.59 7.52 -5.35
CA PHE A 97 -2.26 6.61 -6.45
C PHE A 97 -3.43 5.65 -6.65
N TYR A 98 -4.18 5.84 -7.73
CA TYR A 98 -5.43 5.11 -8.01
C TYR A 98 -6.46 5.18 -6.86
N GLY A 99 -6.60 6.35 -6.21
CA GLY A 99 -7.53 6.56 -5.09
C GLY A 99 -7.05 5.93 -3.78
N VAL A 100 -5.73 5.73 -3.62
CA VAL A 100 -5.08 5.23 -2.40
C VAL A 100 -3.97 6.19 -2.00
N ASP A 101 -3.98 6.69 -0.78
CA ASP A 101 -2.94 7.57 -0.26
C ASP A 101 -1.81 6.82 0.46
N LYS A 102 -2.06 5.58 0.93
CA LYS A 102 -1.09 4.74 1.65
C LYS A 102 -1.19 3.27 1.24
N LEU A 103 -0.05 2.60 1.13
CA LEU A 103 0.06 1.18 0.84
C LEU A 103 0.95 0.49 1.88
N ASN A 104 0.51 -0.68 2.35
CA ASN A 104 1.27 -1.47 3.30
C ASN A 104 1.88 -2.69 2.61
N LEU A 105 3.20 -2.85 2.70
CA LEU A 105 3.94 -4.01 2.21
C LEU A 105 4.33 -4.87 3.41
N ASN A 106 3.52 -5.89 3.70
CA ASN A 106 3.71 -6.76 4.86
C ASN A 106 4.68 -7.89 4.54
N GLY A 107 5.77 -7.95 5.30
CA GLY A 107 6.77 -9.01 5.18
C GLY A 107 6.35 -10.35 5.79
N GLU A 108 5.15 -10.42 6.38
CA GLU A 108 4.53 -11.61 7.00
C GLU A 108 5.41 -12.23 8.10
N HIS A 109 5.61 -11.45 9.17
CA HIS A 109 6.34 -11.90 10.35
C HIS A 109 5.71 -13.18 10.94
N ASN A 110 6.54 -14.19 11.21
CA ASN A 110 6.11 -15.51 11.72
C ASN A 110 5.15 -16.29 10.79
N ASP A 111 5.13 -15.96 9.51
CA ASP A 111 4.43 -16.74 8.50
C ASP A 111 5.31 -17.02 7.29
N PRO A 112 6.12 -18.09 7.31
CA PRO A 112 6.98 -18.43 6.19
C PRO A 112 6.23 -18.84 4.91
N SER A 113 4.94 -19.15 5.02
CA SER A 113 4.09 -19.45 3.86
C SER A 113 3.66 -18.19 3.08
N ILE A 114 3.71 -17.00 3.72
CA ILE A 114 3.30 -15.71 3.16
C ILE A 114 1.86 -15.77 2.57
N ILE A 115 0.95 -16.47 3.27
CA ILE A 115 -0.44 -16.64 2.79
C ILE A 115 -1.47 -16.34 3.87
N ARG A 116 -1.11 -16.36 5.15
CA ARG A 116 -2.07 -16.29 6.26
C ARG A 116 -2.93 -15.03 6.20
N SER A 117 -2.31 -13.86 6.08
CA SER A 117 -3.03 -12.59 6.02
C SER A 117 -3.94 -12.52 4.80
N LYS A 118 -3.43 -12.90 3.63
CA LYS A 118 -4.21 -12.95 2.39
C LYS A 118 -5.45 -13.84 2.53
N LEU A 119 -5.26 -15.07 3.01
CA LEU A 119 -6.36 -16.03 3.21
C LEU A 119 -7.40 -15.52 4.20
N CYS A 120 -6.98 -14.87 5.30
CA CYS A 120 -7.90 -14.30 6.27
C CYS A 120 -8.72 -13.15 5.68
N PHE A 121 -8.09 -12.22 4.95
CA PHE A 121 -8.80 -11.10 4.33
C PHE A 121 -9.79 -11.57 3.27
N ASP A 122 -9.40 -12.51 2.41
CA ASP A 122 -10.28 -13.09 1.39
C ASP A 122 -11.48 -13.81 2.02
N HIS A 123 -11.22 -14.56 3.10
CA HIS A 123 -12.30 -15.25 3.82
C HIS A 123 -13.29 -14.24 4.43
N TYR A 124 -12.80 -13.16 5.08
CA TYR A 124 -13.68 -12.13 5.62
C TYR A 124 -14.56 -11.49 4.55
N GLN A 125 -13.96 -11.14 3.39
CA GLN A 125 -14.72 -10.60 2.27
C GLN A 125 -15.77 -11.59 1.74
N THR A 126 -15.42 -12.88 1.65
CA THR A 126 -16.33 -13.94 1.17
C THR A 126 -17.56 -14.09 2.08
N ILE A 127 -17.41 -13.91 3.39
CA ILE A 127 -18.55 -13.97 4.36
C ILE A 127 -19.19 -12.61 4.61
N GLY A 128 -18.87 -11.59 3.81
CA GLY A 128 -19.48 -10.25 3.87
C GLY A 128 -18.96 -9.35 4.98
N VAL A 129 -17.87 -9.71 5.65
CA VAL A 129 -17.20 -8.84 6.62
C VAL A 129 -16.33 -7.84 5.88
N ARG A 130 -16.45 -6.55 6.23
CA ARG A 130 -15.60 -5.50 5.68
C ARG A 130 -14.17 -5.69 6.15
N ALA A 131 -13.27 -5.95 5.22
CA ALA A 131 -11.86 -6.21 5.49
C ALA A 131 -10.98 -5.60 4.41
N SER A 132 -9.73 -5.32 4.74
CA SER A 132 -8.73 -4.83 3.79
C SER A 132 -8.60 -5.77 2.60
N ARG A 133 -8.45 -5.20 1.41
CA ARG A 133 -8.03 -5.94 0.22
C ARG A 133 -6.56 -6.29 0.35
N ALA A 134 -6.16 -7.41 -0.22
CA ALA A 134 -4.78 -7.86 -0.16
C ALA A 134 -4.40 -8.66 -1.41
N ASN A 135 -3.18 -8.49 -1.89
CA ASN A 135 -2.61 -9.27 -2.97
C ASN A 135 -1.11 -9.52 -2.74
N HIS A 136 -0.57 -10.52 -3.42
CA HIS A 136 0.86 -10.78 -3.40
C HIS A 136 1.61 -9.83 -4.32
N VAL A 137 2.75 -9.35 -3.84
CA VAL A 137 3.65 -8.48 -4.61
C VAL A 137 5.11 -8.89 -4.42
N GLU A 138 5.88 -8.88 -5.49
CA GLU A 138 7.33 -8.96 -5.42
C GLU A 138 7.90 -7.57 -5.12
N VAL A 139 8.72 -7.46 -4.08
CA VAL A 139 9.32 -6.18 -3.69
C VAL A 139 10.80 -6.16 -4.04
N TYR A 140 11.19 -5.12 -4.75
CA TYR A 140 12.56 -4.78 -5.07
C TYR A 140 12.91 -3.43 -4.43
N ILE A 141 14.09 -3.30 -3.85
CA ILE A 141 14.61 -2.03 -3.32
C ILE A 141 15.98 -1.79 -3.95
N ASN A 142 16.13 -0.65 -4.63
CA ASN A 142 17.33 -0.30 -5.36
C ASN A 142 17.78 -1.41 -6.33
N GLY A 143 16.82 -2.06 -7.00
CA GLY A 143 17.04 -3.14 -7.94
C GLY A 143 17.34 -4.51 -7.33
N GLN A 144 17.45 -4.62 -6.00
CA GLN A 144 17.63 -5.89 -5.30
C GLN A 144 16.29 -6.50 -4.92
N TYR A 145 16.10 -7.79 -5.16
CA TYR A 145 14.92 -8.53 -4.73
C TYR A 145 14.90 -8.70 -3.22
N TYR A 146 13.88 -8.15 -2.57
CA TYR A 146 13.67 -8.23 -1.13
C TYR A 146 12.74 -9.37 -0.72
N GLY A 147 11.95 -9.88 -1.64
CA GLY A 147 11.10 -11.04 -1.43
C GLY A 147 9.66 -10.86 -1.89
N LEU A 148 8.86 -11.90 -1.68
CA LEU A 148 7.41 -11.88 -1.84
C LEU A 148 6.78 -11.24 -0.59
N TYR A 149 5.90 -10.27 -0.76
CA TYR A 149 5.18 -9.55 0.29
C TYR A 149 3.67 -9.68 0.07
N ILE A 150 2.90 -9.33 1.08
CA ILE A 150 1.47 -9.06 0.91
C ILE A 150 1.28 -7.55 0.95
N SER A 151 0.78 -6.99 -0.16
CA SER A 151 0.25 -5.64 -0.21
C SER A 151 -1.12 -5.64 0.44
N VAL A 152 -1.30 -4.84 1.49
CA VAL A 152 -2.53 -4.77 2.28
C VAL A 152 -3.07 -3.36 2.27
N GLU A 153 -4.35 -3.21 1.94
CA GLU A 153 -5.06 -1.95 2.00
C GLU A 153 -4.93 -1.31 3.38
N HIS A 154 -4.59 -0.03 3.40
CA HIS A 154 -4.53 0.70 4.65
C HIS A 154 -5.94 1.01 5.14
N ILE A 155 -6.20 0.83 6.43
CA ILE A 155 -7.46 1.24 7.04
C ILE A 155 -7.29 2.70 7.47
N ASP A 156 -7.91 3.59 6.73
CA ASP A 156 -7.92 5.04 6.90
C ASP A 156 -9.26 5.61 6.45
N ASP A 157 -9.34 6.92 6.30
CA ASP A 157 -10.57 7.60 5.92
C ASP A 157 -11.10 7.12 4.55
N GLU A 158 -10.20 6.84 3.58
CA GLU A 158 -10.60 6.31 2.27
C GLU A 158 -11.23 4.91 2.39
N PHE A 159 -10.67 4.04 3.23
CA PHE A 159 -11.25 2.73 3.52
C PHE A 159 -12.61 2.87 4.20
N LEU A 160 -12.74 3.78 5.19
CA LEU A 160 -13.99 4.00 5.91
C LEU A 160 -15.07 4.53 4.97
N ASN A 161 -14.78 5.57 4.20
CA ASN A 161 -15.70 6.19 3.23
C ASN A 161 -16.25 5.19 2.20
N LYS A 162 -15.42 4.23 1.76
CA LYS A 162 -15.82 3.19 0.80
C LYS A 162 -16.70 2.10 1.41
N ASN A 163 -16.49 1.79 2.67
CA ASN A 163 -17.05 0.59 3.27
C ASN A 163 -18.22 0.85 4.22
N PHE A 164 -18.37 2.07 4.71
CA PHE A 164 -19.38 2.42 5.71
C PHE A 164 -20.16 3.68 5.30
N ALA A 165 -21.46 3.69 5.57
CA ALA A 165 -22.31 4.84 5.29
C ALA A 165 -22.15 5.96 6.35
N ASP A 166 -21.63 5.63 7.53
CA ASP A 166 -21.30 6.53 8.62
C ASP A 166 -19.83 6.26 9.03
N ASP A 167 -18.99 7.24 8.81
CA ASP A 167 -17.55 7.23 9.07
C ASP A 167 -17.15 8.12 10.26
N THR A 168 -18.14 8.63 11.02
CA THR A 168 -17.96 9.57 12.12
C THR A 168 -17.65 8.92 13.47
N GLY A 169 -17.33 7.62 13.52
CA GLY A 169 -17.14 6.80 14.71
C GLY A 169 -15.99 7.18 15.63
#